data_8455a7c5fac40b5e6a2e652c64533451
#
_entry.id   8455a7c5fac40b5e6a2e652c64533451
#
_cell.length_a   1.000
_cell.length_b   1.000
_cell.length_c   1.000
_cell.angle_alpha   90.00
_cell.angle_beta   90.00
_cell.angle_gamma   90.00
#
_symmetry.space_group_name_H-M   'P 1'
#
loop_
_entity.id
_entity.type
_entity.pdbx_description
1 polymer ?
#
loop_
_entity_poly.entity_id
_entity_poly.type
_entity_poly.pdbx_seq_one_letter_code
_entity_poly.pdbx_strand_id
1 'polypeptide(L)'
;MNIFEELKARGLVFQTTDEEALVKALTEGQVSYYTGYDPTADSLHLGHLVAILTSRRLQLAGHKPYALVGGATGLIGDPSFKDAERSLQTKDTVDGWVTKIQGQLSRFLDFENGDNKAEMVNNYDWFSGISFIDFLRDVGKYYTVNYMMSKDSVKKRIETGISYTEFAYQIMQGYDFYELNDKHNVTLQIGGSDQWGNMTAGTELLRRKADKSGHVMTVPLITDSTGKKFGKSEGNAVWLDADKTSPYEMYQFWLNVMDDDAVRFLKIFTFLSLDEIAEIEEKFDAARHERLAQKILAREVVTLVHGEEAYNQALNITEQLFAGNIKNLSAKELKQGLSNVPNYAVQAEDNLNIVELLVTSGIVNSKRQAREDVSNGAIYVNGERVQDLEYSLSDSDKIDGELTVIRRGKKKYSVLTY
;
A
#
# COMPACT_ATOMS: atom_id res chain seq x y z
N MET A 1 -21.05 2.54 20.72
CA MET A 1 -20.97 2.05 19.32
C MET A 1 -20.25 0.72 19.36
N ASN A 2 -20.81 -0.36 18.80
CA ASN A 2 -20.08 -1.61 18.70
C ASN A 2 -19.08 -1.55 17.54
N ILE A 3 -18.15 -2.52 17.45
CA ILE A 3 -17.09 -2.50 16.43
C ILE A 3 -17.65 -2.55 14.99
N PHE A 4 -18.73 -3.28 14.75
CA PHE A 4 -19.33 -3.35 13.42
C PHE A 4 -19.93 -1.99 12.98
N GLU A 5 -20.63 -1.30 13.89
CA GLU A 5 -21.15 0.05 13.65
C GLU A 5 -20.02 1.05 13.40
N GLU A 6 -18.91 0.94 14.13
CA GLU A 6 -17.74 1.77 13.89
C GLU A 6 -17.14 1.52 12.51
N LEU A 7 -16.93 0.27 12.11
CA LEU A 7 -16.43 -0.09 10.79
C LEU A 7 -17.37 0.43 9.68
N LYS A 8 -18.69 0.36 9.90
CA LYS A 8 -19.69 0.86 8.95
C LYS A 8 -19.65 2.39 8.85
N ALA A 9 -19.53 3.11 9.97
CA ALA A 9 -19.40 4.57 10.01
C ALA A 9 -18.09 5.08 9.35
N ARG A 10 -17.02 4.25 9.40
CA ARG A 10 -15.76 4.52 8.68
C ARG A 10 -15.82 4.20 7.20
N GLY A 11 -16.88 3.56 6.71
CA GLY A 11 -16.99 3.10 5.32
C GLY A 11 -16.18 1.85 5.02
N LEU A 12 -15.91 1.01 6.02
CA LEU A 12 -15.10 -0.22 5.93
C LEU A 12 -15.93 -1.49 5.76
N VAL A 13 -17.25 -1.41 5.75
CA VAL A 13 -18.14 -2.53 5.46
C VAL A 13 -18.79 -2.30 4.10
N PHE A 14 -18.49 -3.16 3.15
CA PHE A 14 -19.09 -3.11 1.81
C PHE A 14 -20.22 -4.14 1.68
N GLN A 15 -19.98 -5.39 2.05
CA GLN A 15 -20.94 -6.48 1.96
C GLN A 15 -20.66 -7.56 3.01
N THR A 16 -21.73 -8.18 3.54
CA THR A 16 -21.67 -9.31 4.48
C THR A 16 -22.61 -10.41 4.04
N THR A 17 -22.33 -11.64 4.46
CA THR A 17 -23.22 -12.79 4.21
C THR A 17 -24.51 -12.73 5.03
N ASP A 18 -24.40 -12.30 6.29
CA ASP A 18 -25.51 -12.13 7.23
C ASP A 18 -25.11 -11.08 8.25
N GLU A 19 -25.62 -9.85 8.08
CA GLU A 19 -25.26 -8.71 8.93
C GLU A 19 -25.72 -8.91 10.38
N GLU A 20 -26.95 -9.40 10.58
CA GLU A 20 -27.54 -9.54 11.92
C GLU A 20 -26.77 -10.59 12.74
N ALA A 21 -26.51 -11.75 12.15
CA ALA A 21 -25.77 -12.82 12.80
C ALA A 21 -24.31 -12.40 13.07
N LEU A 22 -23.67 -11.66 12.15
CA LEU A 22 -22.31 -11.17 12.34
C LEU A 22 -22.23 -10.13 13.46
N VAL A 23 -23.14 -9.16 13.50
CA VAL A 23 -23.23 -8.14 14.57
C VAL A 23 -23.39 -8.82 15.92
N LYS A 24 -24.30 -9.80 16.01
CA LYS A 24 -24.51 -10.60 17.21
C LYS A 24 -23.23 -11.31 17.65
N ALA A 25 -22.55 -12.01 16.74
CA ALA A 25 -21.32 -12.72 17.05
C ALA A 25 -20.21 -11.79 17.54
N LEU A 26 -20.01 -10.62 16.91
CA LEU A 26 -19.02 -9.62 17.30
C LEU A 26 -19.35 -8.90 18.60
N THR A 27 -20.61 -8.95 19.06
CA THR A 27 -21.05 -8.28 20.30
C THR A 27 -21.05 -9.25 21.50
N GLU A 28 -21.41 -10.51 21.28
CA GLU A 28 -21.61 -11.49 22.35
C GLU A 28 -20.35 -12.25 22.77
N GLY A 29 -19.29 -12.22 21.95
CA GLY A 29 -18.08 -12.98 22.27
C GLY A 29 -16.87 -12.64 21.42
N GLN A 30 -15.76 -13.34 21.69
CA GLN A 30 -14.57 -13.26 20.85
C GLN A 30 -14.77 -14.05 19.57
N VAL A 31 -14.63 -13.40 18.44
CA VAL A 31 -14.66 -14.03 17.10
C VAL A 31 -13.22 -14.24 16.63
N SER A 32 -12.90 -15.47 16.22
CA SER A 32 -11.69 -15.76 15.45
C SER A 32 -11.97 -15.49 13.98
N TYR A 33 -11.12 -14.69 13.33
CA TYR A 33 -11.27 -14.30 11.93
C TYR A 33 -9.95 -14.35 11.19
N TYR A 34 -10.00 -14.43 9.86
CA TYR A 34 -8.79 -14.38 9.05
C TYR A 34 -8.88 -13.41 7.88
N THR A 35 -7.72 -12.95 7.47
CA THR A 35 -7.51 -12.16 6.26
C THR A 35 -6.36 -12.77 5.47
N GLY A 36 -6.57 -13.01 4.18
CA GLY A 36 -5.59 -13.62 3.29
C GLY A 36 -4.81 -12.59 2.49
N TYR A 37 -3.52 -12.85 2.31
CA TYR A 37 -2.57 -12.03 1.54
C TYR A 37 -1.74 -12.92 0.62
N ASP A 38 -2.03 -12.88 -0.68
CA ASP A 38 -1.24 -13.60 -1.65
C ASP A 38 0.07 -12.86 -1.95
N PRO A 39 1.21 -13.57 -1.92
CA PRO A 39 2.52 -13.01 -2.25
C PRO A 39 2.65 -12.83 -3.78
N THR A 40 2.10 -11.74 -4.29
CA THR A 40 2.17 -11.37 -5.72
C THR A 40 3.33 -10.43 -6.03
N ALA A 41 4.03 -9.98 -5.01
CA ALA A 41 5.25 -9.21 -5.00
C ALA A 41 5.94 -9.37 -3.64
N ASP A 42 7.17 -8.87 -3.53
CA ASP A 42 7.94 -8.91 -2.28
C ASP A 42 7.53 -7.84 -1.25
N SER A 43 6.44 -7.13 -1.47
CA SER A 43 5.87 -6.14 -0.54
C SER A 43 4.36 -6.03 -0.69
N LEU A 44 3.69 -5.66 0.38
CA LEU A 44 2.32 -5.15 0.38
C LEU A 44 2.31 -3.66 -0.03
N HIS A 45 1.15 -3.16 -0.43
CA HIS A 45 0.94 -1.77 -0.85
C HIS A 45 -0.29 -1.16 -0.16
N LEU A 46 -0.53 0.15 -0.33
CA LEU A 46 -1.64 0.86 0.32
C LEU A 46 -3.02 0.22 0.11
N GLY A 47 -3.24 -0.48 -1.01
CA GLY A 47 -4.49 -1.21 -1.24
C GLY A 47 -4.74 -2.32 -0.22
N HIS A 48 -3.68 -2.99 0.27
CA HIS A 48 -3.79 -4.01 1.31
C HIS A 48 -4.00 -3.40 2.70
N LEU A 49 -3.53 -2.16 2.89
CA LEU A 49 -3.58 -1.49 4.20
C LEU A 49 -5.02 -1.36 4.72
N VAL A 50 -6.01 -1.23 3.85
CA VAL A 50 -7.44 -1.17 4.24
C VAL A 50 -7.85 -2.44 5.01
N ALA A 51 -7.57 -3.61 4.46
CA ALA A 51 -7.89 -4.89 5.09
C ALA A 51 -7.04 -5.12 6.36
N ILE A 52 -5.76 -4.73 6.34
CA ILE A 52 -4.86 -4.82 7.49
C ILE A 52 -5.38 -3.97 8.66
N LEU A 53 -5.74 -2.72 8.41
CA LEU A 53 -6.24 -1.82 9.45
C LEU A 53 -7.63 -2.21 9.94
N THR A 54 -8.47 -2.77 9.08
CA THR A 54 -9.76 -3.35 9.48
C THR A 54 -9.52 -4.54 10.41
N SER A 55 -8.58 -5.42 10.07
CA SER A 55 -8.17 -6.53 10.93
C SER A 55 -7.64 -6.01 12.28
N ARG A 56 -6.76 -5.01 12.28
CA ARG A 56 -6.25 -4.42 13.54
C ARG A 56 -7.36 -3.83 14.41
N ARG A 57 -8.37 -3.16 13.84
CA ARG A 57 -9.50 -2.62 14.60
C ARG A 57 -10.30 -3.72 15.28
N LEU A 58 -10.56 -4.82 14.60
CA LEU A 58 -11.22 -5.99 15.19
C LEU A 58 -10.37 -6.62 16.30
N GLN A 59 -9.05 -6.69 16.13
CA GLN A 59 -8.15 -7.13 17.20
C GLN A 59 -8.22 -6.22 18.42
N LEU A 60 -8.18 -4.89 18.23
CA LEU A 60 -8.33 -3.91 19.31
C LEU A 60 -9.68 -4.02 20.03
N ALA A 61 -10.72 -4.46 19.32
CA ALA A 61 -12.05 -4.74 19.90
C ALA A 61 -12.14 -6.11 20.60
N GLY A 62 -11.04 -6.87 20.69
CA GLY A 62 -10.97 -8.12 21.45
C GLY A 62 -11.12 -9.39 20.59
N HIS A 63 -11.26 -9.29 19.26
CA HIS A 63 -11.37 -10.44 18.36
C HIS A 63 -9.99 -10.95 17.93
N LYS A 64 -9.89 -12.25 17.60
CA LYS A 64 -8.62 -12.93 17.34
C LYS A 64 -8.32 -13.04 15.84
N PRO A 65 -7.27 -12.35 15.31
CA PRO A 65 -6.88 -12.41 13.92
C PRO A 65 -5.97 -13.60 13.59
N TYR A 66 -6.23 -14.19 12.44
CA TYR A 66 -5.31 -15.08 11.73
C TYR A 66 -4.87 -14.37 10.45
N ALA A 67 -3.58 -14.08 10.33
CA ALA A 67 -2.99 -13.49 9.14
C ALA A 67 -2.49 -14.61 8.23
N LEU A 68 -3.25 -14.91 7.16
CA LEU A 68 -2.92 -15.97 6.22
C LEU A 68 -2.06 -15.39 5.09
N VAL A 69 -0.86 -15.95 4.90
CA VAL A 69 -0.05 -15.67 3.72
C VAL A 69 -0.17 -16.85 2.75
N GLY A 70 -0.53 -16.54 1.52
CA GLY A 70 -0.88 -17.52 0.50
C GLY A 70 0.34 -18.16 -0.17
N GLY A 71 1.17 -18.93 0.54
CA GLY A 71 2.32 -19.62 -0.05
C GLY A 71 1.94 -20.64 -1.11
N ALA A 72 0.77 -21.31 -0.98
CA ALA A 72 0.25 -22.19 -2.04
C ALA A 72 -0.54 -21.42 -3.10
N THR A 73 -1.47 -20.57 -2.68
CA THR A 73 -2.30 -19.78 -3.62
C THR A 73 -1.50 -18.79 -4.44
N GLY A 74 -0.40 -18.27 -3.91
CA GLY A 74 0.55 -17.42 -4.64
C GLY A 74 1.26 -18.12 -5.80
N LEU A 75 1.38 -19.46 -5.74
CA LEU A 75 1.92 -20.26 -6.86
C LEU A 75 0.89 -20.46 -7.99
N ILE A 76 -0.41 -20.29 -7.70
CA ILE A 76 -1.51 -20.49 -8.64
C ILE A 76 -1.93 -19.17 -9.28
N GLY A 77 -2.12 -18.14 -8.48
CA GLY A 77 -2.56 -16.81 -8.89
C GLY A 77 -4.08 -16.64 -8.93
N ASP A 78 -4.56 -15.65 -8.20
CA ASP A 78 -5.98 -15.29 -8.15
C ASP A 78 -6.43 -14.62 -9.45
N PRO A 79 -7.45 -15.18 -10.15
CA PRO A 79 -7.99 -14.61 -11.38
C PRO A 79 -8.93 -13.43 -11.16
N SER A 80 -9.31 -13.12 -9.92
CA SER A 80 -10.36 -12.15 -9.61
C SER A 80 -10.06 -10.78 -10.19
N PHE A 81 -10.95 -10.30 -11.07
CA PHE A 81 -10.87 -8.99 -11.75
C PHE A 81 -9.57 -8.74 -12.52
N LYS A 82 -9.00 -9.80 -13.10
CA LYS A 82 -7.86 -9.74 -14.03
C LYS A 82 -8.29 -10.09 -15.44
N ASP A 83 -7.73 -9.38 -16.41
CA ASP A 83 -8.03 -9.60 -17.83
C ASP A 83 -7.15 -10.69 -18.45
N ALA A 84 -6.03 -11.02 -17.82
CA ALA A 84 -5.07 -12.02 -18.28
C ALA A 84 -4.58 -12.91 -17.13
N GLU A 85 -4.14 -14.12 -17.50
CA GLU A 85 -3.52 -15.07 -16.58
C GLU A 85 -2.23 -14.48 -15.96
N ARG A 86 -2.00 -14.73 -14.68
CA ARG A 86 -0.77 -14.34 -14.01
C ARG A 86 0.39 -15.21 -14.46
N SER A 87 1.56 -14.63 -14.64
CA SER A 87 2.80 -15.38 -14.78
C SER A 87 3.09 -16.16 -13.48
N LEU A 88 3.26 -17.46 -13.63
CA LEU A 88 3.59 -18.33 -12.51
C LEU A 88 5.00 -18.04 -12.00
N GLN A 89 5.15 -18.00 -10.70
CA GLN A 89 6.43 -17.78 -10.03
C GLN A 89 7.02 -19.11 -9.53
N THR A 90 8.33 -19.14 -9.32
CA THR A 90 8.97 -20.31 -8.70
C THR A 90 8.65 -20.37 -7.22
N LYS A 91 8.70 -21.58 -6.63
CA LYS A 91 8.47 -21.75 -5.18
C LYS A 91 9.46 -20.90 -4.36
N ASP A 92 10.72 -20.88 -4.71
CA ASP A 92 11.74 -20.11 -3.98
C ASP A 92 11.46 -18.61 -3.99
N THR A 93 10.95 -18.08 -5.12
CA THR A 93 10.53 -16.68 -5.23
C THR A 93 9.35 -16.40 -4.30
N VAL A 94 8.33 -17.26 -4.32
CA VAL A 94 7.14 -17.11 -3.48
C VAL A 94 7.50 -17.23 -2.00
N ASP A 95 8.33 -18.18 -1.59
CA ASP A 95 8.78 -18.35 -0.21
C ASP A 95 9.53 -17.11 0.31
N GLY A 96 10.37 -16.51 -0.54
CA GLY A 96 11.05 -15.25 -0.22
C GLY A 96 10.05 -14.09 -0.01
N TRP A 97 9.03 -14.01 -0.83
CA TRP A 97 7.98 -13.00 -0.69
C TRP A 97 7.09 -13.24 0.55
N VAL A 98 6.74 -14.49 0.84
CA VAL A 98 6.02 -14.88 2.07
C VAL A 98 6.74 -14.33 3.30
N THR A 99 8.05 -14.55 3.41
CA THR A 99 8.85 -14.07 4.54
C THR A 99 8.80 -12.56 4.70
N LYS A 100 8.92 -11.81 3.60
CA LYS A 100 8.83 -10.34 3.62
C LYS A 100 7.45 -9.84 4.04
N ILE A 101 6.39 -10.43 3.49
CA ILE A 101 4.99 -10.08 3.81
C ILE A 101 4.67 -10.37 5.27
N GLN A 102 5.11 -11.52 5.81
CA GLN A 102 4.98 -11.85 7.23
C GLN A 102 5.65 -10.78 8.11
N GLY A 103 6.86 -10.35 7.76
CA GLY A 103 7.57 -9.28 8.45
C GLY A 103 6.85 -7.94 8.39
N GLN A 104 6.16 -7.62 7.30
CA GLN A 104 5.34 -6.41 7.20
C GLN A 104 4.08 -6.51 8.06
N LEU A 105 3.34 -7.61 8.00
CA LEU A 105 2.11 -7.83 8.79
C LEU A 105 2.37 -7.77 10.29
N SER A 106 3.55 -8.24 10.75
CA SER A 106 3.95 -8.20 12.16
C SER A 106 4.08 -6.78 12.74
N ARG A 107 4.14 -5.75 11.88
CA ARG A 107 4.15 -4.34 12.34
C ARG A 107 2.77 -3.80 12.64
N PHE A 108 1.72 -4.40 12.08
CA PHE A 108 0.36 -3.87 12.18
C PHE A 108 -0.52 -4.63 13.16
N LEU A 109 -0.30 -5.93 13.33
CA LEU A 109 -1.05 -6.79 14.25
C LEU A 109 -0.19 -7.15 15.47
N ASP A 110 -0.83 -7.34 16.61
CA ASP A 110 -0.16 -7.78 17.84
C ASP A 110 -0.11 -9.30 17.87
N PHE A 111 1.09 -9.86 17.76
CA PHE A 111 1.37 -11.30 17.78
C PHE A 111 1.85 -11.79 19.15
N GLU A 112 2.05 -10.90 20.10
CA GLU A 112 2.73 -11.23 21.37
C GLU A 112 1.79 -11.19 22.57
N ASN A 113 0.86 -10.23 22.60
CA ASN A 113 0.11 -9.90 23.81
C ASN A 113 -1.37 -10.25 23.74
N GLY A 114 -1.92 -10.67 24.87
CA GLY A 114 -3.35 -10.91 25.07
C GLY A 114 -3.83 -12.27 24.57
N ASP A 115 -5.05 -12.63 24.98
CA ASP A 115 -5.69 -13.88 24.58
C ASP A 115 -6.12 -13.86 23.09
N ASN A 116 -6.21 -12.67 22.51
CA ASN A 116 -6.53 -12.42 21.12
C ASN A 116 -5.30 -12.02 20.26
N LYS A 117 -4.11 -12.42 20.71
CA LYS A 117 -2.90 -12.23 19.89
C LYS A 117 -3.07 -12.87 18.53
N ALA A 118 -2.54 -12.21 17.51
CA ALA A 118 -2.59 -12.69 16.13
C ALA A 118 -1.81 -13.99 15.96
N GLU A 119 -2.23 -14.78 14.99
CA GLU A 119 -1.46 -15.94 14.52
C GLU A 119 -1.14 -15.79 13.04
N MET A 120 0.11 -16.05 12.68
CA MET A 120 0.56 -16.09 11.30
C MET A 120 0.41 -17.51 10.78
N VAL A 121 -0.26 -17.68 9.64
CA VAL A 121 -0.47 -18.98 9.00
C VAL A 121 -0.10 -18.90 7.52
N ASN A 122 0.36 -20.03 6.98
CA ASN A 122 0.71 -20.17 5.58
C ASN A 122 -0.10 -21.34 4.97
N ASN A 123 -0.88 -21.10 3.95
CA ASN A 123 -1.68 -22.16 3.36
C ASN A 123 -0.86 -23.25 2.63
N TYR A 124 0.42 -23.01 2.38
CA TYR A 124 1.31 -24.07 1.91
C TYR A 124 1.42 -25.24 2.92
N ASP A 125 1.29 -24.94 4.22
CA ASP A 125 1.45 -25.94 5.29
C ASP A 125 0.42 -27.06 5.18
N TRP A 126 -0.81 -26.77 4.79
CA TRP A 126 -1.85 -27.80 4.58
C TRP A 126 -1.93 -28.29 3.15
N PHE A 127 -1.71 -27.44 2.14
CA PHE A 127 -1.78 -27.91 0.75
C PHE A 127 -0.62 -28.83 0.36
N SER A 128 0.57 -28.66 0.92
CA SER A 128 1.72 -29.51 0.62
C SER A 128 1.51 -30.98 1.05
N GLY A 129 0.64 -31.22 2.02
CA GLY A 129 0.34 -32.57 2.54
C GLY A 129 -0.85 -33.26 1.88
N ILE A 130 -1.63 -32.57 1.05
CA ILE A 130 -2.84 -33.13 0.41
C ILE A 130 -2.51 -33.60 -1.00
N SER A 131 -2.77 -34.90 -1.29
CA SER A 131 -2.64 -35.37 -2.66
C SER A 131 -3.73 -34.80 -3.56
N PHE A 132 -3.41 -34.64 -4.86
CA PHE A 132 -4.38 -34.15 -5.84
C PHE A 132 -5.68 -34.99 -5.86
N ILE A 133 -5.55 -36.31 -5.74
CA ILE A 133 -6.71 -37.24 -5.72
C ILE A 133 -7.56 -37.03 -4.45
N ASP A 134 -6.91 -36.88 -3.29
CA ASP A 134 -7.64 -36.64 -2.04
C ASP A 134 -8.34 -35.28 -2.07
N PHE A 135 -7.70 -34.25 -2.61
CA PHE A 135 -8.32 -32.94 -2.77
C PHE A 135 -9.56 -32.98 -3.66
N LEU A 136 -9.49 -33.63 -4.80
CA LEU A 136 -10.67 -33.82 -5.68
C LEU A 136 -11.79 -34.59 -5.00
N ARG A 137 -11.47 -35.70 -4.31
CA ARG A 137 -12.44 -36.56 -3.65
C ARG A 137 -13.08 -35.87 -2.43
N ASP A 138 -12.29 -35.20 -1.59
CA ASP A 138 -12.72 -34.79 -0.25
C ASP A 138 -13.08 -33.29 -0.19
N VAL A 139 -12.72 -32.49 -1.20
CA VAL A 139 -13.04 -31.08 -1.33
C VAL A 139 -13.79 -30.82 -2.63
N GLY A 140 -13.27 -31.24 -3.77
CA GLY A 140 -13.80 -30.92 -5.09
C GLY A 140 -15.27 -31.38 -5.28
N LYS A 141 -15.67 -32.52 -4.71
CA LYS A 141 -17.03 -33.02 -4.79
C LYS A 141 -18.12 -32.12 -4.21
N TYR A 142 -17.75 -31.18 -3.33
CA TYR A 142 -18.69 -30.24 -2.73
C TYR A 142 -18.95 -29.00 -3.60
N TYR A 143 -18.17 -28.81 -4.68
CA TYR A 143 -18.33 -27.72 -5.62
C TYR A 143 -18.88 -28.21 -6.96
N THR A 144 -20.07 -27.75 -7.34
CA THR A 144 -20.59 -28.05 -8.68
C THR A 144 -19.94 -27.06 -9.68
N VAL A 145 -19.68 -27.53 -10.90
CA VAL A 145 -19.14 -26.70 -11.99
C VAL A 145 -20.06 -25.49 -12.23
N ASN A 146 -21.38 -25.67 -12.22
CA ASN A 146 -22.34 -24.56 -12.39
C ASN A 146 -22.19 -23.49 -11.30
N TYR A 147 -21.98 -23.89 -10.04
CA TYR A 147 -21.72 -22.96 -8.95
C TYR A 147 -20.42 -22.17 -9.18
N MET A 148 -19.35 -22.84 -9.54
CA MET A 148 -18.06 -22.21 -9.80
C MET A 148 -18.14 -21.25 -10.98
N MET A 149 -18.82 -21.63 -12.05
CA MET A 149 -19.02 -20.78 -13.24
C MET A 149 -19.95 -19.59 -12.98
N SER A 150 -20.80 -19.63 -11.96
CA SER A 150 -21.69 -18.54 -11.61
C SER A 150 -20.99 -17.35 -10.95
N LYS A 151 -19.72 -17.51 -10.53
CA LYS A 151 -18.95 -16.43 -9.89
C LYS A 151 -18.58 -15.33 -10.89
N ASP A 152 -18.70 -14.07 -10.50
CA ASP A 152 -18.45 -12.95 -11.40
C ASP A 152 -16.99 -12.88 -11.88
N SER A 153 -16.04 -13.29 -11.03
CA SER A 153 -14.63 -13.43 -11.40
C SER A 153 -14.38 -14.44 -12.51
N VAL A 154 -15.20 -15.49 -12.57
CA VAL A 154 -15.14 -16.55 -13.60
C VAL A 154 -15.88 -16.12 -14.85
N LYS A 155 -17.11 -15.59 -14.72
CA LYS A 155 -17.95 -15.18 -15.87
C LYS A 155 -17.21 -14.27 -16.84
N LYS A 156 -16.50 -13.27 -16.32
CA LYS A 156 -15.72 -12.33 -17.13
C LYS A 156 -14.59 -12.99 -17.93
N ARG A 157 -14.05 -14.09 -17.43
CA ARG A 157 -12.93 -14.81 -18.03
C ARG A 157 -13.36 -15.94 -18.96
N ILE A 158 -14.61 -16.40 -18.90
CA ILE A 158 -15.11 -17.48 -19.78
C ILE A 158 -14.99 -17.12 -21.27
N GLU A 159 -15.27 -15.87 -21.62
CA GLU A 159 -15.23 -15.40 -23.00
C GLU A 159 -13.79 -15.28 -23.56
N THR A 160 -12.84 -14.92 -22.69
CA THR A 160 -11.42 -14.72 -23.05
C THR A 160 -10.55 -15.95 -22.77
N GLY A 161 -11.11 -16.92 -22.05
CA GLY A 161 -10.42 -18.12 -21.60
C GLY A 161 -9.92 -18.00 -20.15
N ILE A 162 -10.13 -19.04 -19.37
CA ILE A 162 -9.59 -19.21 -18.02
C ILE A 162 -8.94 -20.60 -17.94
N SER A 163 -7.69 -20.67 -17.45
CA SER A 163 -7.05 -21.96 -17.24
C SER A 163 -7.70 -22.74 -16.12
N TYR A 164 -7.55 -24.07 -16.14
CA TYR A 164 -8.02 -24.89 -15.02
C TYR A 164 -7.34 -24.51 -13.71
N THR A 165 -6.09 -24.10 -13.77
CA THR A 165 -5.31 -23.62 -12.62
C THR A 165 -5.99 -22.42 -11.97
N GLU A 166 -6.26 -21.36 -12.72
CA GLU A 166 -6.96 -20.18 -12.21
C GLU A 166 -8.40 -20.49 -11.78
N PHE A 167 -9.10 -21.35 -12.54
CA PHE A 167 -10.47 -21.75 -12.21
C PHE A 167 -10.56 -22.49 -10.87
N ALA A 168 -9.54 -23.30 -10.53
CA ALA A 168 -9.47 -24.03 -9.27
C ALA A 168 -9.13 -23.12 -8.06
N TYR A 169 -8.63 -21.91 -8.26
CA TYR A 169 -8.23 -20.99 -7.18
C TYR A 169 -9.34 -20.80 -6.13
N GLN A 170 -10.59 -20.59 -6.56
CA GLN A 170 -11.72 -20.37 -5.65
C GLN A 170 -11.94 -21.55 -4.68
N ILE A 171 -11.62 -22.79 -5.10
CA ILE A 171 -11.73 -23.97 -4.24
C ILE A 171 -10.62 -23.98 -3.19
N MET A 172 -9.42 -23.54 -3.55
CA MET A 172 -8.29 -23.45 -2.63
C MET A 172 -8.57 -22.44 -1.52
N GLN A 173 -9.00 -21.23 -1.86
CA GLN A 173 -9.39 -20.24 -0.86
C GLN A 173 -10.59 -20.68 -0.03
N GLY A 174 -11.55 -21.41 -0.63
CA GLY A 174 -12.63 -22.03 0.10
C GLY A 174 -12.14 -23.06 1.11
N TYR A 175 -11.13 -23.85 0.76
CA TYR A 175 -10.51 -24.82 1.65
C TYR A 175 -9.72 -24.16 2.78
N ASP A 176 -9.06 -23.02 2.53
CA ASP A 176 -8.41 -22.24 3.59
C ASP A 176 -9.39 -21.91 4.73
N PHE A 177 -10.60 -21.47 4.38
CA PHE A 177 -11.61 -21.17 5.40
C PHE A 177 -12.04 -22.43 6.17
N TYR A 178 -12.22 -23.56 5.47
CA TYR A 178 -12.56 -24.81 6.09
C TYR A 178 -11.46 -25.29 7.06
N GLU A 179 -10.20 -25.28 6.63
CA GLU A 179 -9.04 -25.69 7.45
C GLU A 179 -8.89 -24.81 8.69
N LEU A 180 -8.98 -23.50 8.53
CA LEU A 180 -8.91 -22.56 9.65
C LEU A 180 -10.11 -22.70 10.61
N ASN A 181 -11.30 -22.99 10.09
CA ASN A 181 -12.45 -23.28 10.95
C ASN A 181 -12.26 -24.58 11.74
N ASP A 182 -11.80 -25.64 11.08
CA ASP A 182 -11.62 -26.96 11.70
C ASP A 182 -10.53 -26.94 12.78
N LYS A 183 -9.40 -26.30 12.50
CA LYS A 183 -8.22 -26.28 13.40
C LYS A 183 -8.23 -25.16 14.44
N HIS A 184 -8.79 -24.01 14.09
CA HIS A 184 -8.65 -22.79 14.88
C HIS A 184 -9.99 -22.13 15.22
N ASN A 185 -11.10 -22.77 14.88
CA ASN A 185 -12.46 -22.24 15.10
C ASN A 185 -12.65 -20.82 14.50
N VAL A 186 -12.02 -20.55 13.36
CA VAL A 186 -12.22 -19.30 12.61
C VAL A 186 -13.61 -19.32 11.99
N THR A 187 -14.41 -18.28 12.28
CA THR A 187 -15.80 -18.18 11.84
C THR A 187 -16.09 -16.99 10.94
N LEU A 188 -15.11 -16.11 10.74
CA LEU A 188 -15.24 -14.92 9.90
C LEU A 188 -14.04 -14.81 8.95
N GLN A 189 -14.32 -14.55 7.67
CA GLN A 189 -13.32 -14.13 6.68
C GLN A 189 -13.50 -12.67 6.31
N ILE A 190 -12.38 -11.91 6.23
CA ILE A 190 -12.33 -10.52 5.80
C ILE A 190 -11.48 -10.42 4.53
N GLY A 191 -11.91 -9.64 3.57
CA GLY A 191 -11.18 -9.41 2.33
C GLY A 191 -11.73 -8.24 1.53
N GLY A 192 -11.11 -7.90 0.40
CA GLY A 192 -11.63 -6.89 -0.52
C GLY A 192 -12.93 -7.32 -1.18
N SER A 193 -13.74 -6.37 -1.63
CA SER A 193 -15.02 -6.66 -2.31
C SER A 193 -14.85 -7.47 -3.61
N ASP A 194 -13.67 -7.40 -4.22
CA ASP A 194 -13.30 -8.25 -5.37
C ASP A 194 -13.15 -9.73 -5.02
N GLN A 195 -12.99 -10.05 -3.74
CA GLN A 195 -12.82 -11.41 -3.23
C GLN A 195 -14.14 -12.13 -2.87
N TRP A 196 -15.28 -11.47 -2.97
CA TRP A 196 -16.58 -12.01 -2.55
C TRP A 196 -16.87 -13.42 -3.06
N GLY A 197 -16.56 -13.66 -4.34
CA GLY A 197 -16.77 -14.97 -4.98
C GLY A 197 -15.94 -16.08 -4.35
N ASN A 198 -14.66 -15.83 -4.12
CA ASN A 198 -13.74 -16.79 -3.49
C ASN A 198 -14.10 -16.98 -2.00
N MET A 199 -14.40 -15.90 -1.28
CA MET A 199 -14.74 -15.93 0.14
C MET A 199 -16.01 -16.74 0.40
N THR A 200 -17.06 -16.55 -0.41
CA THR A 200 -18.32 -17.29 -0.29
C THR A 200 -18.18 -18.76 -0.71
N ALA A 201 -17.15 -19.13 -1.46
CA ALA A 201 -16.84 -20.56 -1.69
C ALA A 201 -16.46 -21.25 -0.37
N GLY A 202 -15.81 -20.54 0.56
CA GLY A 202 -15.49 -21.06 1.89
C GLY A 202 -16.73 -21.30 2.75
N THR A 203 -17.68 -20.37 2.79
CA THR A 203 -18.94 -20.57 3.52
C THR A 203 -19.76 -21.73 2.95
N GLU A 204 -19.74 -21.91 1.63
CA GLU A 204 -20.41 -23.02 0.97
C GLU A 204 -19.76 -24.38 1.33
N LEU A 205 -18.43 -24.43 1.41
CA LEU A 205 -17.71 -25.63 1.84
C LEU A 205 -18.01 -25.97 3.31
N LEU A 206 -17.97 -24.99 4.20
CA LEU A 206 -18.34 -25.18 5.61
C LEU A 206 -19.75 -25.77 5.73
N ARG A 207 -20.72 -25.21 5.02
CA ARG A 207 -22.10 -25.66 5.02
C ARG A 207 -22.25 -27.10 4.51
N ARG A 208 -21.61 -27.40 3.36
CA ARG A 208 -21.79 -28.70 2.70
C ARG A 208 -20.99 -29.85 3.31
N LYS A 209 -19.77 -29.55 3.75
CA LYS A 209 -18.83 -30.57 4.24
C LYS A 209 -18.91 -30.76 5.76
N ALA A 210 -19.10 -29.67 6.51
CA ALA A 210 -19.03 -29.69 7.97
C ALA A 210 -20.36 -29.40 8.69
N ASP A 211 -21.43 -29.07 7.94
CA ASP A 211 -22.72 -28.60 8.49
C ASP A 211 -22.54 -27.43 9.49
N LYS A 212 -21.62 -26.52 9.15
CA LYS A 212 -21.28 -25.33 9.92
C LYS A 212 -21.60 -24.07 9.13
N SER A 213 -21.81 -22.97 9.83
CA SER A 213 -21.93 -21.64 9.24
C SER A 213 -20.64 -20.83 9.44
N GLY A 214 -20.32 -19.99 8.48
CA GLY A 214 -19.26 -19.01 8.56
C GLY A 214 -19.72 -17.66 8.00
N HIS A 215 -19.07 -16.61 8.42
CA HIS A 215 -19.37 -15.24 7.98
C HIS A 215 -18.30 -14.74 7.02
N VAL A 216 -18.74 -13.88 6.11
CA VAL A 216 -17.85 -13.11 5.22
C VAL A 216 -18.19 -11.63 5.39
N MET A 217 -17.17 -10.81 5.54
CA MET A 217 -17.27 -9.35 5.49
C MET A 217 -16.26 -8.81 4.50
N THR A 218 -16.71 -8.03 3.53
CA THR A 218 -15.82 -7.38 2.57
C THR A 218 -15.64 -5.90 2.88
N VAL A 219 -14.40 -5.43 2.71
CA VAL A 219 -14.06 -4.01 2.69
C VAL A 219 -14.14 -3.48 1.25
N PRO A 220 -14.49 -2.19 1.05
CA PRO A 220 -14.56 -1.61 -0.28
C PRO A 220 -13.19 -1.58 -0.96
N LEU A 221 -13.17 -1.71 -2.28
CA LEU A 221 -12.02 -1.30 -3.09
C LEU A 221 -11.96 0.23 -3.08
N ILE A 222 -10.85 0.76 -2.61
CA ILE A 222 -10.70 2.22 -2.50
C ILE A 222 -10.38 2.82 -3.87
N THR A 223 -11.19 3.80 -4.25
CA THR A 223 -10.96 4.69 -5.37
C THR A 223 -10.82 6.12 -4.86
N ASP A 224 -10.16 6.98 -5.62
CA ASP A 224 -10.23 8.41 -5.39
C ASP A 224 -11.59 8.98 -5.85
N SER A 225 -11.84 10.26 -5.59
CA SER A 225 -13.06 10.97 -5.98
C SER A 225 -13.29 11.04 -7.49
N THR A 226 -12.26 10.75 -8.30
CA THR A 226 -12.35 10.64 -9.77
C THR A 226 -12.73 9.23 -10.25
N GLY A 227 -12.82 8.25 -9.32
CA GLY A 227 -13.10 6.84 -9.62
C GLY A 227 -11.87 6.02 -9.99
N LYS A 228 -10.66 6.58 -9.93
CA LYS A 228 -9.43 5.83 -10.17
C LYS A 228 -9.06 4.99 -8.96
N LYS A 229 -8.50 3.82 -9.21
CA LYS A 229 -8.02 2.92 -8.15
C LYS A 229 -6.95 3.62 -7.32
N PHE A 230 -7.21 3.72 -6.01
CA PHE A 230 -6.35 4.38 -5.04
C PHE A 230 -5.07 3.57 -4.75
N GLY A 231 -4.04 4.26 -4.25
CA GLY A 231 -2.77 3.64 -3.88
C GLY A 231 -1.79 3.46 -5.04
N LYS A 232 -1.99 4.23 -6.14
CA LYS A 232 -1.04 4.31 -7.24
C LYS A 232 -0.57 5.75 -7.42
N SER A 233 0.74 5.95 -7.47
CA SER A 233 1.39 7.21 -7.84
C SER A 233 2.00 7.06 -9.21
N GLU A 234 1.68 7.95 -10.16
CA GLU A 234 2.21 7.93 -11.53
C GLU A 234 2.11 6.54 -12.23
N GLY A 235 1.05 5.78 -11.92
CA GLY A 235 0.83 4.42 -12.44
C GLY A 235 1.48 3.30 -11.64
N ASN A 236 2.34 3.60 -10.66
CA ASN A 236 2.98 2.63 -9.78
C ASN A 236 2.25 2.48 -8.45
N ALA A 237 2.30 1.30 -7.84
CA ALA A 237 1.77 1.07 -6.50
C ALA A 237 2.60 1.84 -5.46
N VAL A 238 1.92 2.41 -4.44
CA VAL A 238 2.59 2.94 -3.25
C VAL A 238 2.79 1.77 -2.29
N TRP A 239 4.05 1.36 -2.14
CA TRP A 239 4.45 0.18 -1.38
C TRP A 239 4.61 0.49 0.10
N LEU A 240 4.41 -0.53 0.95
CA LEU A 240 4.69 -0.42 2.39
C LEU A 240 6.18 -0.66 2.72
N ASP A 241 6.96 -1.12 1.74
CA ASP A 241 8.41 -1.24 1.84
C ASP A 241 9.09 0.10 1.54
N ALA A 242 9.91 0.58 2.47
CA ALA A 242 10.63 1.85 2.36
C ALA A 242 11.67 1.88 1.23
N ASP A 243 12.16 0.72 0.80
CA ASP A 243 13.11 0.60 -0.32
C ASP A 243 12.41 0.73 -1.69
N LYS A 244 11.07 0.55 -1.73
CA LYS A 244 10.26 0.66 -2.95
C LYS A 244 9.50 1.99 -3.05
N THR A 245 8.99 2.48 -1.93
CA THR A 245 8.39 3.79 -1.78
C THR A 245 8.93 4.39 -0.49
N SER A 246 9.79 5.39 -0.61
CA SER A 246 10.40 6.01 0.56
C SER A 246 9.33 6.65 1.46
N PRO A 247 9.60 6.81 2.77
CA PRO A 247 8.69 7.53 3.67
C PRO A 247 8.37 8.95 3.18
N TYR A 248 9.32 9.62 2.52
CA TYR A 248 9.09 10.93 1.90
C TYR A 248 8.09 10.86 0.75
N GLU A 249 8.24 9.90 -0.18
CA GLU A 249 7.30 9.71 -1.29
C GLU A 249 5.90 9.35 -0.77
N MET A 250 5.81 8.49 0.25
CA MET A 250 4.54 8.16 0.90
C MET A 250 3.93 9.39 1.59
N TYR A 251 4.74 10.22 2.27
CA TYR A 251 4.28 11.48 2.86
C TYR A 251 3.72 12.43 1.80
N GLN A 252 4.43 12.62 0.69
CA GLN A 252 3.98 13.46 -0.43
C GLN A 252 2.70 12.92 -1.08
N PHE A 253 2.58 11.60 -1.21
CA PHE A 253 1.37 10.97 -1.73
C PHE A 253 0.13 11.35 -0.90
N TRP A 254 0.22 11.22 0.42
CA TRP A 254 -0.87 11.58 1.32
C TRP A 254 -1.13 13.08 1.40
N LEU A 255 -0.08 13.87 1.38
CA LEU A 255 -0.20 15.32 1.38
C LEU A 255 -0.89 15.85 0.12
N ASN A 256 -0.78 15.16 -1.01
CA ASN A 256 -1.38 15.54 -2.29
C ASN A 256 -2.76 14.91 -2.58
N VAL A 257 -3.35 14.21 -1.61
CA VAL A 257 -4.72 13.71 -1.71
C VAL A 257 -5.70 14.86 -1.96
N MET A 258 -6.71 14.61 -2.81
CA MET A 258 -7.73 15.62 -3.11
C MET A 258 -8.55 15.98 -1.87
N ASP A 259 -9.02 17.21 -1.80
CA ASP A 259 -9.78 17.71 -0.64
C ASP A 259 -11.04 16.87 -0.37
N ASP A 260 -11.72 16.43 -1.42
CA ASP A 260 -12.93 15.61 -1.33
C ASP A 260 -12.68 14.19 -0.78
N ASP A 261 -11.43 13.73 -0.81
CA ASP A 261 -11.03 12.41 -0.32
C ASP A 261 -10.43 12.45 1.10
N ALA A 262 -9.88 13.59 1.51
CA ALA A 262 -9.03 13.68 2.69
C ALA A 262 -9.71 13.19 3.98
N VAL A 263 -10.93 13.65 4.25
CA VAL A 263 -11.68 13.27 5.46
C VAL A 263 -12.11 11.80 5.40
N ARG A 264 -12.55 11.34 4.23
CA ARG A 264 -12.88 9.92 4.02
C ARG A 264 -11.68 9.02 4.30
N PHE A 265 -10.49 9.42 3.85
CA PHE A 265 -9.27 8.64 4.08
C PHE A 265 -8.78 8.71 5.53
N LEU A 266 -9.03 9.80 6.26
CA LEU A 266 -8.82 9.82 7.72
C LEU A 266 -9.63 8.71 8.40
N LYS A 267 -10.91 8.53 8.05
CA LYS A 267 -11.77 7.47 8.60
C LYS A 267 -11.22 6.06 8.31
N ILE A 268 -10.69 5.84 7.12
CA ILE A 268 -10.23 4.53 6.64
C ILE A 268 -8.84 4.19 7.17
N PHE A 269 -7.87 5.11 7.04
CA PHE A 269 -6.44 4.83 7.18
C PHE A 269 -5.83 5.26 8.52
N THR A 270 -6.60 5.88 9.42
CA THR A 270 -6.09 6.29 10.74
C THR A 270 -6.86 5.64 11.89
N PHE A 271 -6.26 5.63 13.07
CA PHE A 271 -6.92 5.21 14.31
C PHE A 271 -7.53 6.35 15.11
N LEU A 272 -7.58 7.56 14.56
CA LEU A 272 -8.31 8.67 15.16
C LEU A 272 -9.78 8.30 15.37
N SER A 273 -10.36 8.73 16.47
CA SER A 273 -11.78 8.54 16.75
C SER A 273 -12.63 9.30 15.72
N LEU A 274 -13.88 8.89 15.55
CA LEU A 274 -14.81 9.60 14.66
C LEU A 274 -15.08 11.03 15.13
N ASP A 275 -15.04 11.28 16.46
CA ASP A 275 -15.21 12.62 17.03
C ASP A 275 -13.99 13.51 16.71
N GLU A 276 -12.76 13.02 16.87
CA GLU A 276 -11.56 13.74 16.44
C GLU A 276 -11.57 14.05 14.95
N ILE A 277 -12.03 13.10 14.12
CA ILE A 277 -12.14 13.33 12.67
C ILE A 277 -13.20 14.40 12.37
N ALA A 278 -14.32 14.42 13.08
CA ALA A 278 -15.35 15.46 12.92
C ALA A 278 -14.82 16.86 13.26
N GLU A 279 -14.01 16.99 14.34
CA GLU A 279 -13.34 18.25 14.68
C GLU A 279 -12.33 18.70 13.61
N ILE A 280 -11.59 17.71 13.03
CA ILE A 280 -10.64 17.98 11.94
C ILE A 280 -11.41 18.45 10.68
N GLU A 281 -12.52 17.80 10.35
CA GLU A 281 -13.39 18.15 9.21
C GLU A 281 -13.92 19.58 9.32
N GLU A 282 -14.41 19.99 10.50
CA GLU A 282 -14.88 21.36 10.74
C GLU A 282 -13.77 22.40 10.50
N LYS A 283 -12.58 22.17 11.07
CA LYS A 283 -11.43 23.07 10.87
C LYS A 283 -10.94 23.08 9.43
N PHE A 284 -10.93 21.92 8.78
CA PHE A 284 -10.52 21.77 7.39
C PHE A 284 -11.47 22.51 6.44
N ASP A 285 -12.79 22.39 6.65
CA ASP A 285 -13.79 23.08 5.81
C ASP A 285 -13.71 24.60 5.95
N ALA A 286 -13.32 25.10 7.13
CA ALA A 286 -13.11 26.53 7.36
C ALA A 286 -11.90 27.09 6.60
N ALA A 287 -10.88 26.28 6.33
CA ALA A 287 -9.61 26.72 5.72
C ALA A 287 -8.95 25.61 4.87
N ARG A 288 -9.65 25.11 3.84
CA ARG A 288 -9.17 23.99 2.99
C ARG A 288 -7.81 24.24 2.36
N HIS A 289 -7.46 25.49 2.06
CA HIS A 289 -6.16 25.86 1.50
C HIS A 289 -4.96 25.57 2.43
N GLU A 290 -5.18 25.42 3.73
CA GLU A 290 -4.16 25.04 4.70
C GLU A 290 -3.86 23.54 4.67
N ARG A 291 -4.72 22.73 4.03
CA ARG A 291 -4.57 21.27 3.87
C ARG A 291 -4.43 20.51 5.19
N LEU A 292 -5.15 20.94 6.23
CA LEU A 292 -5.04 20.37 7.57
C LEU A 292 -5.32 18.86 7.57
N ALA A 293 -6.40 18.43 6.90
CA ALA A 293 -6.78 17.01 6.85
C ALA A 293 -5.69 16.16 6.18
N GLN A 294 -5.10 16.62 5.07
CA GLN A 294 -4.01 15.91 4.38
C GLN A 294 -2.73 15.86 5.22
N LYS A 295 -2.38 16.93 5.93
CA LYS A 295 -1.21 16.95 6.82
C LYS A 295 -1.35 15.94 7.96
N ILE A 296 -2.53 15.87 8.58
CA ILE A 296 -2.83 14.90 9.64
C ILE A 296 -2.82 13.48 9.06
N LEU A 297 -3.47 13.27 7.92
CA LEU A 297 -3.49 11.97 7.24
C LEU A 297 -2.07 11.47 6.91
N ALA A 298 -1.23 12.35 6.36
CA ALA A 298 0.17 12.02 6.05
C ALA A 298 0.97 11.68 7.32
N ARG A 299 0.78 12.45 8.40
CA ARG A 299 1.42 12.16 9.70
C ARG A 299 1.01 10.79 10.22
N GLU A 300 -0.29 10.54 10.34
CA GLU A 300 -0.82 9.31 10.94
C GLU A 300 -0.38 8.08 10.13
N VAL A 301 -0.50 8.12 8.81
CA VAL A 301 -0.19 6.93 8.00
C VAL A 301 1.31 6.69 7.87
N VAL A 302 2.14 7.72 7.66
CA VAL A 302 3.59 7.53 7.58
C VAL A 302 4.15 7.07 8.93
N THR A 303 3.67 7.63 10.04
CA THR A 303 4.04 7.17 11.39
C THR A 303 3.64 5.72 11.61
N LEU A 304 2.45 5.32 11.19
CA LEU A 304 1.95 3.95 11.35
C LEU A 304 2.79 2.94 10.54
N VAL A 305 3.18 3.29 9.31
CA VAL A 305 3.87 2.38 8.40
C VAL A 305 5.39 2.36 8.64
N HIS A 306 6.00 3.53 8.87
CA HIS A 306 7.45 3.69 8.89
C HIS A 306 8.02 4.18 10.23
N GLY A 307 7.15 4.59 11.17
CA GLY A 307 7.55 5.13 12.47
C GLY A 307 7.67 6.66 12.48
N GLU A 308 7.68 7.20 13.70
CA GLU A 308 7.70 8.65 13.95
C GLU A 308 8.97 9.34 13.44
N GLU A 309 10.12 8.68 13.55
CA GLU A 309 11.40 9.21 13.06
C GLU A 309 11.37 9.41 11.53
N ALA A 310 10.86 8.43 10.80
CA ALA A 310 10.72 8.51 9.33
C ALA A 310 9.72 9.60 8.90
N TYR A 311 8.63 9.79 9.64
CA TYR A 311 7.71 10.90 9.44
C TYR A 311 8.40 12.26 9.66
N ASN A 312 9.12 12.43 10.77
CA ASN A 312 9.81 13.68 11.10
C ASN A 312 10.86 14.00 10.04
N GLN A 313 11.58 12.99 9.52
CA GLN A 313 12.52 13.18 8.42
C GLN A 313 11.81 13.62 7.13
N ALA A 314 10.71 13.00 6.76
CA ALA A 314 9.93 13.37 5.57
C ALA A 314 9.37 14.79 5.67
N LEU A 315 8.89 15.17 6.84
CA LEU A 315 8.43 16.54 7.14
C LEU A 315 9.59 17.56 7.00
N ASN A 316 10.75 17.29 7.62
CA ASN A 316 11.92 18.16 7.52
C ASN A 316 12.36 18.33 6.07
N ILE A 317 12.48 17.27 5.28
CA ILE A 317 12.81 17.35 3.85
C ILE A 317 11.84 18.29 3.13
N THR A 318 10.54 18.12 3.37
CA THR A 318 9.48 18.92 2.74
C THR A 318 9.64 20.41 3.09
N GLU A 319 9.83 20.74 4.37
CA GLU A 319 9.98 22.12 4.85
C GLU A 319 11.24 22.78 4.32
N GLN A 320 12.39 22.09 4.35
CA GLN A 320 13.66 22.64 3.87
C GLN A 320 13.64 22.86 2.35
N LEU A 321 13.09 21.92 1.57
CA LEU A 321 12.92 22.09 0.13
C LEU A 321 11.98 23.25 -0.21
N PHE A 322 10.87 23.39 0.52
CA PHE A 322 9.93 24.49 0.33
C PHE A 322 10.55 25.85 0.67
N ALA A 323 11.32 25.93 1.75
CA ALA A 323 12.04 27.14 2.16
C ALA A 323 13.26 27.46 1.28
N GLY A 324 13.74 26.49 0.48
CA GLY A 324 14.96 26.62 -0.33
C GLY A 324 16.27 26.45 0.43
N ASN A 325 16.19 25.94 1.65
CA ASN A 325 17.34 25.72 2.55
C ASN A 325 18.05 24.39 2.24
N ILE A 326 18.50 24.21 1.02
CA ILE A 326 19.05 22.94 0.50
C ILE A 326 20.22 22.44 1.35
N LYS A 327 21.09 23.33 1.82
CA LYS A 327 22.27 22.99 2.62
C LYS A 327 21.97 22.40 4.01
N ASN A 328 20.71 22.48 4.47
CA ASN A 328 20.28 21.87 5.73
C ASN A 328 19.93 20.38 5.57
N LEU A 329 19.98 19.86 4.36
CA LEU A 329 19.66 18.47 4.04
C LEU A 329 20.93 17.72 3.64
N SER A 330 21.03 16.45 4.08
CA SER A 330 22.07 15.53 3.64
C SER A 330 21.84 15.07 2.19
N ALA A 331 22.89 14.55 1.56
CA ALA A 331 22.78 13.97 0.21
C ALA A 331 21.70 12.86 0.13
N LYS A 332 21.59 12.04 1.18
CA LYS A 332 20.55 10.99 1.27
C LYS A 332 19.14 11.59 1.26
N GLU A 333 18.89 12.64 2.05
CA GLU A 333 17.59 13.31 2.11
C GLU A 333 17.26 14.01 0.78
N LEU A 334 18.25 14.64 0.15
CA LEU A 334 18.09 15.28 -1.16
C LEU A 334 17.79 14.26 -2.26
N LYS A 335 18.42 13.08 -2.24
CA LYS A 335 18.09 11.99 -3.17
C LYS A 335 16.64 11.53 -3.00
N GLN A 336 16.12 11.50 -1.78
CA GLN A 336 14.71 11.20 -1.54
C GLN A 336 13.79 12.33 -1.99
N GLY A 337 14.09 13.56 -1.58
CA GLY A 337 13.27 14.74 -1.86
C GLY A 337 13.24 15.16 -3.34
N LEU A 338 14.27 14.82 -4.09
CA LEU A 338 14.47 15.18 -5.49
C LEU A 338 14.58 13.94 -6.41
N SER A 339 13.99 12.80 -6.03
CA SER A 339 14.05 11.54 -6.79
C SER A 339 13.47 11.67 -8.21
N ASN A 340 12.49 12.54 -8.41
CA ASN A 340 11.77 12.74 -9.67
C ASN A 340 12.24 13.92 -10.51
N VAL A 341 13.39 14.54 -10.15
CA VAL A 341 13.93 15.65 -10.94
C VAL A 341 15.05 15.17 -11.88
N PRO A 342 15.34 15.93 -12.98
CA PRO A 342 16.45 15.59 -13.86
C PRO A 342 17.76 15.44 -13.09
N ASN A 343 18.49 14.37 -13.38
CA ASN A 343 19.79 14.07 -12.80
C ASN A 343 20.84 14.00 -13.89
N TYR A 344 22.00 14.57 -13.64
CA TYR A 344 23.16 14.52 -14.54
C TYR A 344 24.39 14.05 -13.76
N ALA A 345 25.01 12.93 -14.18
CA ALA A 345 26.26 12.43 -13.66
C ALA A 345 27.43 13.24 -14.27
N VAL A 346 28.09 14.04 -13.44
CA VAL A 346 29.22 14.90 -13.85
C VAL A 346 30.40 14.02 -14.21
N GLN A 347 30.97 14.22 -15.40
CA GLN A 347 32.13 13.48 -15.88
C GLN A 347 33.42 14.22 -15.52
N ALA A 348 34.54 13.49 -15.44
CA ALA A 348 35.83 14.07 -15.08
C ALA A 348 36.32 15.13 -16.07
N GLU A 349 35.89 15.02 -17.32
CA GLU A 349 36.21 15.97 -18.41
C GLU A 349 35.26 17.16 -18.52
N ASP A 350 34.18 17.19 -17.74
CA ASP A 350 33.21 18.27 -17.80
C ASP A 350 33.81 19.60 -17.34
N ASN A 351 33.47 20.65 -18.06
CA ASN A 351 33.81 22.00 -17.63
C ASN A 351 32.84 22.42 -16.53
N LEU A 352 33.37 22.64 -15.33
CA LEU A 352 32.59 23.00 -14.12
C LEU A 352 32.19 24.48 -14.06
N ASN A 353 32.56 25.31 -15.06
CA ASN A 353 31.99 26.67 -15.17
C ASN A 353 30.46 26.58 -15.29
N ILE A 354 29.74 27.37 -14.55
CA ILE A 354 28.28 27.31 -14.43
C ILE A 354 27.55 27.41 -15.78
N VAL A 355 28.04 28.31 -16.67
CA VAL A 355 27.42 28.49 -18.00
C VAL A 355 27.59 27.24 -18.87
N GLU A 356 28.77 26.63 -18.86
CA GLU A 356 29.05 25.40 -19.62
C GLU A 356 28.25 24.22 -19.04
N LEU A 357 28.27 24.05 -17.74
CA LEU A 357 27.63 22.93 -17.05
C LEU A 357 26.12 22.95 -17.20
N LEU A 358 25.48 24.12 -17.14
CA LEU A 358 24.03 24.26 -17.38
C LEU A 358 23.61 23.76 -18.77
N VAL A 359 24.48 23.90 -19.78
CA VAL A 359 24.21 23.42 -21.13
C VAL A 359 24.53 21.93 -21.25
N THR A 360 25.69 21.48 -20.74
CA THR A 360 26.11 20.08 -20.81
C THR A 360 25.13 19.16 -20.06
N SER A 361 24.63 19.58 -18.92
CA SER A 361 23.62 18.86 -18.13
C SER A 361 22.20 18.92 -18.71
N GLY A 362 21.96 19.70 -19.76
CA GLY A 362 20.64 19.86 -20.37
C GLY A 362 19.65 20.70 -19.56
N ILE A 363 20.09 21.38 -18.51
CA ILE A 363 19.24 22.28 -17.69
C ILE A 363 18.78 23.49 -18.52
N VAL A 364 19.63 23.95 -19.44
CA VAL A 364 19.28 24.93 -20.48
C VAL A 364 19.74 24.46 -21.86
N ASN A 365 19.10 24.98 -22.91
CA ASN A 365 19.34 24.52 -24.27
C ASN A 365 20.50 25.25 -25.01
N SER A 366 21.04 26.33 -24.43
CA SER A 366 22.13 27.11 -25.08
C SER A 366 22.91 27.94 -24.09
N LYS A 367 24.18 28.23 -24.45
CA LYS A 367 25.06 29.14 -23.69
C LYS A 367 24.49 30.55 -23.55
N ARG A 368 23.76 31.01 -24.56
CA ARG A 368 23.08 32.30 -24.50
C ARG A 368 22.06 32.34 -23.37
N GLN A 369 21.20 31.29 -23.33
CA GLN A 369 20.20 31.18 -22.28
C GLN A 369 20.84 31.01 -20.89
N ALA A 370 21.93 30.23 -20.80
CA ALA A 370 22.64 30.02 -19.55
C ALA A 370 23.16 31.36 -19.00
N ARG A 371 23.83 32.16 -19.85
CA ARG A 371 24.34 33.50 -19.47
C ARG A 371 23.21 34.43 -19.02
N GLU A 372 22.12 34.46 -19.76
CA GLU A 372 20.95 35.29 -19.43
C GLU A 372 20.34 34.85 -18.07
N ASP A 373 20.14 33.55 -17.84
CA ASP A 373 19.57 33.03 -16.59
C ASP A 373 20.49 33.29 -15.38
N VAL A 374 21.81 33.14 -15.54
CA VAL A 374 22.80 33.45 -14.48
C VAL A 374 22.81 34.96 -14.22
N SER A 375 22.96 35.82 -15.25
CA SER A 375 23.00 37.28 -15.06
C SER A 375 21.73 37.83 -14.41
N ASN A 376 20.56 37.26 -14.76
CA ASN A 376 19.28 37.65 -14.15
C ASN A 376 19.07 37.04 -12.77
N GLY A 377 20.03 36.23 -12.28
CA GLY A 377 19.95 35.57 -10.97
C GLY A 377 18.81 34.55 -10.88
N ALA A 378 18.51 33.88 -12.00
CA ALA A 378 17.54 32.79 -12.06
C ALA A 378 18.14 31.45 -11.63
N ILE A 379 19.48 31.36 -11.50
CA ILE A 379 20.21 30.16 -11.14
C ILE A 379 20.60 30.19 -9.66
N TYR A 380 20.36 29.02 -8.99
CA TYR A 380 20.75 28.81 -7.62
C TYR A 380 21.53 27.50 -7.52
N VAL A 381 22.65 27.52 -6.80
CA VAL A 381 23.45 26.34 -6.46
C VAL A 381 23.26 26.08 -4.96
N ASN A 382 22.76 24.89 -4.62
CA ASN A 382 22.44 24.49 -3.24
C ASN A 382 21.62 25.54 -2.45
N GLY A 383 20.69 26.22 -3.14
CA GLY A 383 19.82 27.24 -2.57
C GLY A 383 20.41 28.65 -2.62
N GLU A 384 21.72 28.85 -2.89
CA GLU A 384 22.36 30.13 -3.01
C GLU A 384 22.31 30.66 -4.44
N ARG A 385 21.97 31.93 -4.57
CA ARG A 385 21.81 32.59 -5.88
C ARG A 385 23.16 32.85 -6.51
N VAL A 386 23.34 32.43 -7.76
CA VAL A 386 24.57 32.65 -8.56
C VAL A 386 24.27 33.65 -9.68
N GLN A 387 25.09 34.73 -9.76
CA GLN A 387 24.99 35.76 -10.80
C GLN A 387 26.33 36.01 -11.51
N ASP A 388 27.40 35.37 -11.03
CA ASP A 388 28.72 35.44 -11.64
C ASP A 388 28.83 34.42 -12.80
N LEU A 389 29.11 34.91 -13.99
CA LEU A 389 29.28 34.06 -15.20
C LEU A 389 30.57 33.22 -15.14
N GLU A 390 31.54 33.62 -14.34
CA GLU A 390 32.82 32.93 -14.14
C GLU A 390 32.73 31.90 -12.97
N TYR A 391 31.58 31.83 -12.30
CA TYR A 391 31.40 30.87 -11.22
C TYR A 391 31.65 29.47 -11.71
N SER A 392 32.53 28.75 -11.03
CA SER A 392 32.85 27.36 -11.30
C SER A 392 32.55 26.51 -10.05
N LEU A 393 31.86 25.40 -10.22
CA LEU A 393 31.59 24.47 -9.13
C LEU A 393 32.90 23.88 -8.58
N SER A 394 32.94 23.73 -7.28
CA SER A 394 34.08 23.21 -6.53
C SER A 394 33.64 22.10 -5.57
N ASP A 395 34.57 21.46 -4.88
CA ASP A 395 34.25 20.44 -3.87
C ASP A 395 33.39 21.00 -2.71
N SER A 396 33.46 22.33 -2.44
CA SER A 396 32.57 22.95 -1.43
C SER A 396 31.12 23.06 -1.84
N ASP A 397 30.80 22.86 -3.14
CA ASP A 397 29.45 22.84 -3.65
C ASP A 397 28.83 21.41 -3.66
N LYS A 398 29.65 20.41 -3.32
CA LYS A 398 29.19 19.02 -3.21
C LYS A 398 28.66 18.77 -1.80
N ILE A 399 27.37 18.54 -1.69
CA ILE A 399 26.75 18.11 -0.43
C ILE A 399 27.16 16.66 -0.18
N ASP A 400 27.76 16.40 0.98
CA ASP A 400 28.34 15.11 1.40
C ASP A 400 29.36 14.51 0.39
N GLY A 401 29.91 15.35 -0.51
CA GLY A 401 30.79 14.90 -1.59
C GLY A 401 30.09 14.18 -2.74
N GLU A 402 28.75 14.07 -2.73
CA GLU A 402 27.99 13.21 -3.62
C GLU A 402 27.16 13.96 -4.66
N LEU A 403 26.61 15.12 -4.32
CA LEU A 403 25.71 15.83 -5.21
C LEU A 403 25.69 17.34 -5.02
N THR A 404 25.27 18.03 -6.08
CA THR A 404 24.97 19.48 -6.06
C THR A 404 23.56 19.70 -6.63
N VAL A 405 22.77 20.54 -5.97
CA VAL A 405 21.41 20.87 -6.41
C VAL A 405 21.42 22.18 -7.19
N ILE A 406 20.98 22.14 -8.43
CA ILE A 406 20.76 23.32 -9.26
C ILE A 406 19.26 23.64 -9.29
N ARG A 407 18.91 24.90 -8.99
CA ARG A 407 17.53 25.38 -9.17
C ARG A 407 17.49 26.51 -10.18
N ARG A 408 16.59 26.36 -11.15
CA ARG A 408 16.31 27.39 -12.16
C ARG A 408 14.95 28.03 -11.88
N GLY A 409 14.95 29.33 -11.60
CA GLY A 409 13.74 30.06 -11.20
C GLY A 409 13.17 29.56 -9.86
N LYS A 410 11.83 29.52 -9.74
CA LYS A 410 11.18 29.21 -8.45
C LYS A 410 11.03 27.72 -8.15
N LYS A 411 10.89 26.85 -9.18
CA LYS A 411 10.41 25.47 -8.99
C LYS A 411 11.17 24.39 -9.78
N LYS A 412 12.07 24.75 -10.71
CA LYS A 412 12.76 23.75 -11.54
C LYS A 412 14.06 23.34 -10.87
N TYR A 413 14.05 22.16 -10.28
CA TYR A 413 15.23 21.53 -9.69
C TYR A 413 15.89 20.56 -10.66
N SER A 414 17.19 20.42 -10.54
CA SER A 414 18.01 19.38 -11.18
C SER A 414 19.12 18.99 -10.22
N VAL A 415 19.57 17.76 -10.28
CA VAL A 415 20.64 17.24 -9.42
C VAL A 415 21.84 16.89 -10.29
N LEU A 416 23.01 17.32 -9.86
CA LEU A 416 24.29 16.89 -10.38
C LEU A 416 24.87 15.86 -9.41
N THR A 417 25.30 14.70 -9.89
CA THR A 417 25.92 13.63 -9.10
C THR A 417 27.36 13.41 -9.51
N TYR A 418 28.24 13.02 -8.58
CA TYR A 418 29.68 12.87 -8.78
C TYR A 418 30.13 11.43 -8.53
#